data_6e69c1c3f3e151d1cc34e8dd022c3849
#
_entry.id   6e69c1c3f3e151d1cc34e8dd022c3849
#
_cell.length_a   1.000
_cell.length_b   1.000
_cell.length_c   1.000
_cell.angle_alpha   90.00
_cell.angle_beta   90.00
_cell.angle_gamma   90.00
#
_symmetry.space_group_name_H-M   'P 1'
#
loop_
_entity.id
_entity.type
_entity.pdbx_description
1 polymer ?
#
loop_
_entity_poly.entity_id
_entity_poly.type
_entity_poly.pdbx_seq_one_letter_code
_entity_poly.pdbx_strand_id
1 'polypeptide(L)'
;MYYRRKLLLALLEAFDNRLNKISLQKLLMLLSKQQQKPDFHFVPYKYGCYSFQATADLHTMIKYNQVALQNKEWVKIDEEKYLPTLKDQDRLAIKFIKQTYGHKSSEELIRITYNKYPQFAINSIVAKDLLTPEEFRKVIDAKPQSDKTILFTIGYEGISLEEYINKLIVNDVKVLCDVRKNSFSMKFGFSKSQLQKACEGVGIQFLHVPQLG
;
A
#
# COMPACT_ATOMS: atom_id res chain seq x y z
N MET A 1 -21.77 -0.68 1.20
CA MET A 1 -20.37 -0.33 0.86
C MET A 1 -19.46 -0.65 2.03
N TYR A 2 -18.24 -1.18 1.80
CA TYR A 2 -17.26 -1.43 2.84
C TYR A 2 -16.76 -0.12 3.48
N TYR A 3 -16.53 -0.12 4.79
CA TYR A 3 -16.07 1.05 5.54
C TYR A 3 -14.77 1.65 4.97
N ARG A 4 -13.79 0.82 4.62
CA ARG A 4 -12.53 1.26 4.02
C ARG A 4 -12.70 2.03 2.69
N ARG A 5 -13.77 1.74 1.91
CA ARG A 5 -14.10 2.52 0.70
C ARG A 5 -14.65 3.90 1.03
N LYS A 6 -15.49 3.98 2.09
CA LYS A 6 -15.94 5.28 2.61
C LYS A 6 -14.75 6.13 3.07
N LEU A 7 -13.75 5.49 3.69
CA LEU A 7 -12.53 6.17 4.13
C LEU A 7 -11.73 6.76 2.94
N LEU A 8 -11.60 6.00 1.83
CA LEU A 8 -10.96 6.50 0.60
C LEU A 8 -11.72 7.68 0.00
N LEU A 9 -13.05 7.58 -0.10
CA LEU A 9 -13.90 8.65 -0.63
C LEU A 9 -13.87 9.89 0.26
N ALA A 10 -13.91 9.72 1.57
CA ALA A 10 -13.79 10.82 2.52
C ALA A 10 -12.39 11.48 2.48
N LEU A 11 -11.34 10.70 2.25
CA LEU A 11 -10.00 11.26 2.04
C LEU A 11 -9.96 12.11 0.75
N LEU A 12 -10.51 11.61 -0.37
CA LEU A 12 -10.63 12.39 -1.60
C LEU A 12 -11.46 13.67 -1.37
N GLU A 13 -12.59 13.55 -0.70
CA GLU A 13 -13.48 14.68 -0.35
C GLU A 13 -12.73 15.77 0.43
N ALA A 14 -11.92 15.40 1.42
CA ALA A 14 -11.12 16.33 2.20
C ALA A 14 -10.04 17.04 1.37
N PHE A 15 -9.62 16.47 0.24
CA PHE A 15 -8.61 17.00 -0.67
C PHE A 15 -9.25 17.49 -1.99
N ASP A 16 -10.38 18.18 -1.87
CA ASP A 16 -11.07 18.85 -2.97
C ASP A 16 -11.49 17.87 -4.09
N ASN A 17 -11.88 16.66 -3.69
CA ASN A 17 -12.30 15.53 -4.51
C ASN A 17 -11.23 14.99 -5.47
N ARG A 18 -9.95 15.37 -5.31
CA ARG A 18 -8.89 15.02 -6.26
C ARG A 18 -7.56 14.76 -5.57
N LEU A 19 -6.92 13.65 -5.93
CA LEU A 19 -5.56 13.33 -5.52
C LEU A 19 -4.84 12.55 -6.63
N ASN A 20 -3.59 12.89 -6.91
CA ASN A 20 -2.78 12.04 -7.78
C ASN A 20 -2.47 10.69 -7.10
N LYS A 21 -2.11 9.70 -7.91
CA LYS A 21 -1.91 8.31 -7.44
C LYS A 21 -0.88 8.21 -6.31
N ILE A 22 0.20 8.98 -6.39
CA ILE A 22 1.29 8.94 -5.40
C ILE A 22 0.83 9.59 -4.10
N SER A 23 0.30 10.81 -4.17
CA SER A 23 -0.18 11.55 -2.98
C SER A 23 -1.25 10.76 -2.24
N LEU A 24 -2.20 10.13 -2.94
CA LEU A 24 -3.22 9.30 -2.30
C LEU A 24 -2.60 8.18 -1.47
N GLN A 25 -1.65 7.43 -2.02
CA GLN A 25 -0.98 6.34 -1.30
C GLN A 25 -0.21 6.84 -0.07
N LYS A 26 0.47 8.00 -0.18
CA LYS A 26 1.22 8.59 0.94
C LYS A 26 0.30 9.11 2.05
N LEU A 27 -0.72 9.86 1.67
CA LEU A 27 -1.69 10.40 2.63
C LEU A 27 -2.49 9.29 3.31
N LEU A 28 -2.89 8.25 2.56
CA LEU A 28 -3.59 7.10 3.11
C LEU A 28 -2.70 6.32 4.10
N MET A 29 -1.42 6.16 3.80
CA MET A 29 -0.47 5.54 4.74
C MET A 29 -0.31 6.39 5.99
N LEU A 30 -0.13 7.70 5.86
CA LEU A 30 -0.03 8.61 7.00
C LEU A 30 -1.32 8.60 7.84
N LEU A 31 -2.49 8.52 7.20
CA LEU A 31 -3.78 8.35 7.86
C LEU A 31 -3.85 7.03 8.63
N SER A 32 -3.41 5.92 8.03
CA SER A 32 -3.40 4.62 8.69
C SER A 32 -2.56 4.60 9.97
N LYS A 33 -1.54 5.46 10.07
CA LYS A 33 -0.71 5.61 11.28
C LYS A 33 -1.41 6.38 12.42
N GLN A 34 -2.54 7.02 12.12
CA GLN A 34 -3.40 7.66 13.13
C GLN A 34 -4.51 6.71 13.63
N GLN A 35 -4.72 5.58 12.96
CA GLN A 35 -5.76 4.61 13.30
C GLN A 35 -5.22 3.58 14.30
N GLN A 36 -6.00 3.24 15.33
CA GLN A 36 -5.67 2.13 16.24
C GLN A 36 -5.73 0.79 15.50
N LYS A 37 -6.67 0.65 14.58
CA LYS A 37 -6.89 -0.52 13.74
C LYS A 37 -6.93 -0.06 12.28
N PRO A 38 -5.81 -0.08 11.55
CA PRO A 38 -5.76 0.39 10.18
C PRO A 38 -6.66 -0.42 9.25
N ASP A 39 -7.41 0.28 8.40
CA ASP A 39 -8.23 -0.33 7.36
C ASP A 39 -7.41 -0.76 6.13
N PHE A 40 -6.21 -0.19 5.98
CA PHE A 40 -5.29 -0.50 4.89
C PHE A 40 -3.89 -0.80 5.41
N HIS A 41 -3.28 -1.81 4.81
CA HIS A 41 -1.88 -2.16 4.99
C HIS A 41 -1.06 -1.76 3.76
N PHE A 42 0.26 -1.60 3.93
CA PHE A 42 1.16 -1.11 2.89
C PHE A 42 2.39 -1.99 2.78
N VAL A 43 2.95 -2.06 1.58
CA VAL A 43 4.24 -2.70 1.29
C VAL A 43 5.23 -1.67 0.75
N PRO A 44 6.55 -1.88 0.88
CA PRO A 44 7.56 -1.10 0.16
C PRO A 44 7.50 -1.43 -1.34
N TYR A 45 7.17 -0.44 -2.16
CA TYR A 45 7.02 -0.60 -3.60
C TYR A 45 7.84 0.47 -4.37
N LYS A 46 7.68 0.53 -5.70
CA LYS A 46 8.50 1.39 -6.60
C LYS A 46 8.59 2.86 -6.20
N TYR A 47 7.57 3.42 -5.58
CA TYR A 47 7.53 4.80 -5.07
C TYR A 47 7.26 4.84 -3.56
N GLY A 48 7.78 3.85 -2.83
CA GLY A 48 7.59 3.72 -1.38
C GLY A 48 6.31 2.99 -1.01
N CYS A 49 5.66 3.37 0.09
CA CYS A 49 4.46 2.70 0.59
C CYS A 49 3.36 2.59 -0.48
N TYR A 50 2.82 1.38 -0.62
CA TYR A 50 1.76 1.07 -1.58
C TYR A 50 0.78 0.05 -1.00
N SER A 51 -0.51 0.31 -1.16
CA SER A 51 -1.59 -0.62 -0.84
C SER A 51 -2.25 -1.13 -2.12
N PHE A 52 -2.13 -2.43 -2.37
CA PHE A 52 -2.83 -3.12 -3.45
C PHE A 52 -4.33 -3.09 -3.23
N GLN A 53 -4.76 -3.29 -1.97
CA GLN A 53 -6.17 -3.26 -1.59
C GLN A 53 -6.81 -1.89 -1.87
N ALA A 54 -6.14 -0.80 -1.52
CA ALA A 54 -6.64 0.55 -1.80
C ALA A 54 -6.81 0.79 -3.30
N THR A 55 -5.83 0.38 -4.11
CA THR A 55 -5.88 0.48 -5.57
C THR A 55 -7.02 -0.36 -6.16
N ALA A 56 -7.22 -1.59 -5.66
CA ALA A 56 -8.31 -2.46 -6.11
C ALA A 56 -9.69 -1.90 -5.74
N ASP A 57 -9.81 -1.33 -4.54
CA ASP A 57 -11.05 -0.68 -4.11
C ASP A 57 -11.37 0.54 -4.99
N LEU A 58 -10.38 1.38 -5.33
CA LEU A 58 -10.55 2.51 -6.24
C LEU A 58 -11.01 2.05 -7.64
N HIS A 59 -10.38 1.01 -8.20
CA HIS A 59 -10.83 0.43 -9.49
C HIS A 59 -12.24 -0.16 -9.41
N THR A 60 -12.62 -0.73 -8.26
CA THR A 60 -13.99 -1.20 -8.08
C THR A 60 -14.98 -0.02 -8.01
N MET A 61 -14.61 1.07 -7.35
CA MET A 61 -15.43 2.28 -7.24
C MET A 61 -15.61 3.01 -8.57
N ILE A 62 -14.71 2.85 -9.55
CA ILE A 62 -14.96 3.30 -10.94
C ILE A 62 -16.21 2.61 -11.52
N LYS A 63 -16.37 1.30 -11.29
CA LYS A 63 -17.53 0.54 -11.79
C LYS A 63 -18.85 0.99 -11.17
N TYR A 64 -18.80 1.64 -10.01
CA TYR A 64 -19.96 2.19 -9.31
C TYR A 64 -20.14 3.70 -9.53
N ASN A 65 -19.41 4.29 -10.46
CA ASN A 65 -19.44 5.73 -10.75
C ASN A 65 -19.20 6.62 -9.52
N GLN A 66 -18.35 6.17 -8.59
CA GLN A 66 -17.99 6.93 -7.39
C GLN A 66 -16.69 7.71 -7.57
N VAL A 67 -15.76 7.13 -8.32
CA VAL A 67 -14.49 7.78 -8.68
C VAL A 67 -14.19 7.60 -10.17
N ALA A 68 -13.38 8.49 -10.70
CA ALA A 68 -12.79 8.38 -12.04
C ALA A 68 -11.27 8.50 -11.94
N LEU A 69 -10.56 7.95 -12.92
CA LEU A 69 -9.14 8.17 -13.11
C LEU A 69 -8.94 9.11 -14.28
N GLN A 70 -8.54 10.35 -14.01
CA GLN A 70 -8.33 11.41 -14.99
C GLN A 70 -6.91 11.95 -14.86
N ASN A 71 -6.14 11.98 -15.94
CA ASN A 71 -4.77 12.55 -15.97
C ASN A 71 -3.86 12.05 -14.83
N LYS A 72 -3.91 10.74 -14.50
CA LYS A 72 -3.19 10.09 -13.38
C LYS A 72 -3.68 10.50 -11.99
N GLU A 73 -4.81 11.18 -11.88
CA GLU A 73 -5.45 11.56 -10.62
C GLU A 73 -6.72 10.75 -10.38
N TRP A 74 -6.93 10.38 -9.13
CA TRP A 74 -8.18 9.86 -8.64
C TRP A 74 -9.11 11.02 -8.32
N VAL A 75 -10.28 11.04 -8.95
CA VAL A 75 -11.29 12.09 -8.80
C VAL A 75 -12.57 11.46 -8.26
N LYS A 76 -13.04 11.93 -7.13
CA LYS A 76 -14.38 11.58 -6.62
C LYS A 76 -15.42 12.32 -7.49
N ILE A 77 -16.37 11.58 -8.06
CA ILE A 77 -17.33 12.08 -9.03
C ILE A 77 -18.79 12.00 -8.55
N ASP A 78 -19.08 11.21 -7.52
CA ASP A 78 -20.42 11.18 -6.92
C ASP A 78 -20.64 12.42 -6.01
N GLU A 79 -21.90 12.73 -5.76
CA GLU A 79 -22.32 13.89 -4.92
C GLU A 79 -22.43 13.54 -3.44
N GLU A 80 -22.35 12.25 -3.10
CA GLU A 80 -22.46 11.77 -1.73
C GLU A 80 -21.37 12.34 -0.81
N LYS A 81 -21.74 12.59 0.45
CA LYS A 81 -20.81 13.06 1.49
C LYS A 81 -20.42 11.92 2.42
N TYR A 82 -19.14 11.51 2.35
CA TYR A 82 -18.65 10.37 3.12
C TYR A 82 -18.01 10.76 4.44
N LEU A 83 -17.39 11.94 4.52
CA LEU A 83 -16.73 12.40 5.74
C LEU A 83 -17.65 12.36 6.98
N PRO A 84 -18.92 12.81 6.93
CA PRO A 84 -19.82 12.73 8.07
C PRO A 84 -20.20 11.30 8.47
N THR A 85 -20.06 10.32 7.56
CA THR A 85 -20.45 8.92 7.81
C THR A 85 -19.35 8.10 8.48
N LEU A 86 -18.16 8.68 8.67
CA LEU A 86 -17.05 8.02 9.32
C LEU A 86 -17.15 8.09 10.85
N LYS A 87 -16.42 7.19 11.51
CA LYS A 87 -16.18 7.27 12.95
C LYS A 87 -15.47 8.57 13.31
N ASP A 88 -15.72 9.11 14.48
CA ASP A 88 -15.15 10.37 14.95
C ASP A 88 -13.62 10.40 14.87
N GLN A 89 -12.98 9.30 15.29
CA GLN A 89 -11.54 9.18 15.24
C GLN A 89 -10.98 9.32 13.80
N ASP A 90 -11.64 8.71 12.83
CA ASP A 90 -11.21 8.79 11.42
C ASP A 90 -11.48 10.16 10.82
N ARG A 91 -12.60 10.83 11.20
CA ARG A 91 -12.86 12.21 10.80
C ARG A 91 -11.79 13.16 11.32
N LEU A 92 -11.42 13.03 12.60
CA LEU A 92 -10.35 13.82 13.21
C LEU A 92 -9.00 13.54 12.56
N ALA A 93 -8.70 12.25 12.30
CA ALA A 93 -7.48 11.85 11.62
C ALA A 93 -7.39 12.44 10.19
N ILE A 94 -8.47 12.39 9.40
CA ILE A 94 -8.50 13.01 8.05
C ILE A 94 -8.29 14.52 8.14
N LYS A 95 -8.96 15.19 9.10
CA LYS A 95 -8.78 16.64 9.33
C LYS A 95 -7.31 16.96 9.66
N PHE A 96 -6.71 16.20 10.55
CA PHE A 96 -5.29 16.34 10.89
C PHE A 96 -4.39 16.15 9.66
N ILE A 97 -4.64 15.10 8.84
CA ILE A 97 -3.88 14.84 7.61
C ILE A 97 -4.03 16.01 6.61
N LYS A 98 -5.24 16.55 6.42
CA LYS A 98 -5.45 17.71 5.53
C LYS A 98 -4.72 18.94 6.03
N GLN A 99 -4.80 19.24 7.33
CA GLN A 99 -4.13 20.40 7.93
C GLN A 99 -2.61 20.30 7.83
N THR A 100 -2.05 19.11 8.11
CA THR A 100 -0.60 18.91 8.18
C THR A 100 0.03 18.78 6.79
N TYR A 101 -0.65 18.13 5.85
CA TYR A 101 -0.07 17.71 4.58
C TYR A 101 -0.80 18.24 3.34
N GLY A 102 -1.90 18.98 3.51
CA GLY A 102 -2.73 19.41 2.39
C GLY A 102 -2.06 20.36 1.40
N HIS A 103 -1.02 21.04 1.82
CA HIS A 103 -0.21 21.95 1.01
C HIS A 103 1.06 21.30 0.43
N LYS A 104 1.29 20.02 0.71
CA LYS A 104 2.51 19.32 0.31
C LYS A 104 2.40 18.76 -1.10
N SER A 105 3.46 18.93 -1.89
CA SER A 105 3.62 18.29 -3.19
C SER A 105 3.79 16.78 -3.05
N SER A 106 3.63 16.06 -4.16
CA SER A 106 3.88 14.60 -4.19
C SER A 106 5.31 14.25 -3.78
N GLU A 107 6.28 15.04 -4.20
CA GLU A 107 7.69 14.84 -3.88
C GLU A 107 7.96 15.06 -2.40
N GLU A 108 7.41 16.14 -1.81
CA GLU A 108 7.50 16.38 -0.37
C GLU A 108 6.86 15.25 0.44
N LEU A 109 5.70 14.73 0.00
CA LEU A 109 5.05 13.59 0.63
C LEU A 109 5.90 12.32 0.56
N ILE A 110 6.59 12.07 -0.57
CA ILE A 110 7.55 10.98 -0.70
C ILE A 110 8.67 11.15 0.32
N ARG A 111 9.33 12.30 0.38
CA ARG A 111 10.43 12.57 1.32
C ARG A 111 9.98 12.42 2.78
N ILE A 112 8.82 12.98 3.14
CA ILE A 112 8.24 12.86 4.48
C ILE A 112 8.02 11.40 4.86
N THR A 113 7.42 10.61 3.95
CA THR A 113 7.14 9.20 4.24
C THR A 113 8.41 8.37 4.31
N TYR A 114 9.43 8.65 3.49
CA TYR A 114 10.70 7.94 3.50
C TYR A 114 11.50 8.23 4.78
N ASN A 115 11.54 9.48 5.21
CA ASN A 115 12.23 9.88 6.44
C ASN A 115 11.56 9.33 7.70
N LYS A 116 10.22 9.35 7.75
CA LYS A 116 9.47 8.82 8.90
C LYS A 116 9.42 7.28 8.94
N TYR A 117 9.43 6.64 7.77
CA TYR A 117 9.21 5.20 7.63
C TYR A 117 10.14 4.62 6.55
N PRO A 118 11.46 4.61 6.77
CA PRO A 118 12.46 4.20 5.76
C PRO A 118 12.26 2.77 5.27
N GLN A 119 11.67 1.88 6.08
CA GLN A 119 11.34 0.51 5.66
C GLN A 119 10.38 0.45 4.46
N PHE A 120 9.59 1.49 4.20
CA PHE A 120 8.74 1.54 3.00
C PHE A 120 9.48 2.06 1.76
N ALA A 121 10.70 2.58 1.91
CA ALA A 121 11.49 3.12 0.80
C ALA A 121 12.51 2.10 0.23
N ILE A 122 12.68 0.93 0.84
CA ILE A 122 13.74 -0.06 0.51
C ILE A 122 13.68 -0.58 -0.94
N ASN A 123 12.52 -0.53 -1.59
CA ASN A 123 12.32 -0.91 -3.00
C ASN A 123 12.05 0.30 -3.90
N SER A 124 12.27 1.52 -3.40
CA SER A 124 12.01 2.74 -4.16
C SER A 124 13.04 2.96 -5.25
N ILE A 125 12.56 3.24 -6.46
CA ILE A 125 13.41 3.59 -7.61
C ILE A 125 13.85 5.06 -7.62
N VAL A 126 13.28 5.89 -6.75
CA VAL A 126 13.56 7.33 -6.67
C VAL A 126 14.20 7.76 -5.34
N ALA A 127 14.38 6.85 -4.39
CA ALA A 127 14.87 7.21 -3.06
C ALA A 127 16.27 7.83 -3.10
N LYS A 128 17.17 7.28 -3.93
CA LYS A 128 18.54 7.77 -4.06
C LYS A 128 18.60 9.21 -4.61
N ASP A 129 17.67 9.57 -5.49
CA ASP A 129 17.66 10.88 -6.15
C ASP A 129 16.96 11.95 -5.29
N LEU A 130 16.02 11.53 -4.45
CA LEU A 130 15.20 12.44 -3.63
C LEU A 130 15.75 12.67 -2.22
N LEU A 131 16.55 11.76 -1.70
CA LEU A 131 17.06 11.82 -0.33
C LEU A 131 18.50 12.31 -0.29
N THR A 132 18.88 12.96 0.81
CA THR A 132 20.30 13.21 1.08
C THR A 132 21.04 11.89 1.34
N PRO A 133 22.38 11.84 1.23
CA PRO A 133 23.14 10.62 1.53
C PRO A 133 22.85 10.05 2.93
N GLU A 134 22.67 10.91 3.93
CA GLU A 134 22.36 10.52 5.31
C GLU A 134 20.94 9.94 5.44
N GLU A 135 19.95 10.57 4.81
CA GLU A 135 18.58 10.09 4.75
C GLU A 135 18.50 8.74 4.00
N PHE A 136 19.23 8.62 2.88
CA PHE A 136 19.27 7.40 2.08
C PHE A 136 19.93 6.23 2.84
N ARG A 137 20.94 6.51 3.67
CA ARG A 137 21.56 5.49 4.51
C ARG A 137 20.55 4.83 5.44
N LYS A 138 19.61 5.58 6.02
CA LYS A 138 18.52 5.01 6.84
C LYS A 138 17.65 4.02 6.06
N VAL A 139 17.47 4.25 4.76
CA VAL A 139 16.72 3.32 3.89
C VAL A 139 17.51 2.04 3.66
N ILE A 140 18.83 2.15 3.45
CA ILE A 140 19.71 0.99 3.30
C ILE A 140 19.71 0.15 4.58
N ASP A 141 19.87 0.80 5.73
CA ASP A 141 19.91 0.15 7.05
C ASP A 141 18.56 -0.51 7.41
N ALA A 142 17.45 0.00 6.88
CA ALA A 142 16.12 -0.56 7.08
C ALA A 142 15.83 -1.78 6.20
N LYS A 143 16.70 -2.10 5.22
CA LYS A 143 16.50 -3.24 4.33
C LYS A 143 16.93 -4.53 5.03
N PRO A 144 16.01 -5.51 5.22
CA PRO A 144 16.38 -6.80 5.78
C PRO A 144 17.45 -7.49 4.93
N GLN A 145 18.43 -8.09 5.58
CA GLN A 145 19.51 -8.86 4.95
C GLN A 145 19.82 -10.10 5.78
N SER A 146 19.94 -11.24 5.12
CA SER A 146 20.32 -12.52 5.75
C SER A 146 21.34 -13.26 4.89
N ASP A 147 22.44 -13.66 5.49
CA ASP A 147 23.47 -14.48 4.84
C ASP A 147 23.14 -15.99 4.90
N LYS A 148 22.03 -16.34 5.58
CA LYS A 148 21.64 -17.73 5.78
C LYS A 148 20.59 -18.17 4.76
N THR A 149 20.74 -19.37 4.20
CA THR A 149 19.68 -20.03 3.45
C THR A 149 18.71 -20.66 4.45
N ILE A 150 17.49 -20.16 4.52
CA ILE A 150 16.46 -20.61 5.45
C ILE A 150 15.19 -20.95 4.65
N LEU A 151 14.60 -22.10 4.95
CA LEU A 151 13.30 -22.50 4.45
C LEU A 151 12.21 -22.08 5.44
N PHE A 152 11.23 -21.33 4.95
CA PHE A 152 10.04 -20.94 5.71
C PHE A 152 8.79 -21.55 5.09
N THR A 153 7.79 -21.78 5.91
CA THR A 153 6.43 -22.07 5.48
C THR A 153 5.51 -20.90 5.85
N ILE A 154 4.58 -20.57 4.98
CA ILE A 154 3.66 -19.47 5.21
C ILE A 154 2.26 -19.78 4.68
N GLY A 155 1.23 -19.58 5.53
CA GLY A 155 -0.17 -19.57 5.15
C GLY A 155 -0.71 -18.17 4.94
N TYR A 156 -1.80 -18.02 4.20
CA TYR A 156 -2.40 -16.72 3.91
C TYR A 156 -3.78 -16.51 4.57
N GLU A 157 -4.26 -17.45 5.35
CA GLU A 157 -5.52 -17.28 6.08
C GLU A 157 -5.39 -16.20 7.16
N GLY A 158 -6.46 -15.40 7.33
CA GLY A 158 -6.53 -14.36 8.36
C GLY A 158 -5.69 -13.10 8.10
N ILE A 159 -4.85 -13.03 7.06
CA ILE A 159 -3.98 -11.87 6.77
C ILE A 159 -4.25 -11.29 5.39
N SER A 160 -4.01 -9.98 5.20
CA SER A 160 -4.08 -9.31 3.91
C SER A 160 -2.91 -9.67 3.00
N LEU A 161 -3.01 -9.34 1.71
CA LEU A 161 -1.90 -9.50 0.77
C LEU A 161 -0.67 -8.72 1.23
N GLU A 162 -0.87 -7.48 1.67
CA GLU A 162 0.22 -6.61 2.14
C GLU A 162 0.91 -7.17 3.38
N GLU A 163 0.15 -7.71 4.33
CA GLU A 163 0.73 -8.37 5.52
C GLU A 163 1.52 -9.62 5.14
N TYR A 164 0.98 -10.42 4.19
CA TYR A 164 1.67 -11.58 3.67
C TYR A 164 3.01 -11.20 3.01
N ILE A 165 3.00 -10.22 2.11
CA ILE A 165 4.21 -9.73 1.43
C ILE A 165 5.21 -9.13 2.44
N ASN A 166 4.74 -8.37 3.43
CA ASN A 166 5.61 -7.82 4.47
C ASN A 166 6.28 -8.91 5.31
N LYS A 167 5.59 -10.02 5.61
CA LYS A 167 6.22 -11.18 6.29
C LYS A 167 7.36 -11.77 5.47
N LEU A 168 7.19 -11.87 4.14
CA LEU A 168 8.26 -12.32 3.25
C LEU A 168 9.44 -11.35 3.25
N ILE A 169 9.18 -10.05 3.15
CA ILE A 169 10.22 -9.02 3.13
C ILE A 169 11.01 -8.99 4.43
N VAL A 170 10.33 -8.98 5.60
CA VAL A 170 11.00 -8.92 6.92
C VAL A 170 11.91 -10.13 7.16
N ASN A 171 11.56 -11.28 6.60
CA ASN A 171 12.38 -12.50 6.68
C ASN A 171 13.36 -12.63 5.51
N ASP A 172 13.55 -11.59 4.71
CA ASP A 172 14.46 -11.54 3.56
C ASP A 172 14.25 -12.69 2.56
N VAL A 173 12.99 -13.11 2.36
CA VAL A 173 12.65 -14.19 1.44
C VAL A 173 12.95 -13.75 0.01
N LYS A 174 13.79 -14.50 -0.71
CA LYS A 174 14.17 -14.23 -2.10
C LYS A 174 13.25 -14.91 -3.10
N VAL A 175 12.71 -16.07 -2.72
CA VAL A 175 11.88 -16.91 -3.59
C VAL A 175 10.66 -17.39 -2.83
N LEU A 176 9.48 -17.16 -3.40
CA LEU A 176 8.21 -17.74 -2.95
C LEU A 176 7.84 -18.91 -3.86
N CYS A 177 7.81 -20.14 -3.30
CA CYS A 177 7.29 -21.33 -3.98
C CYS A 177 5.81 -21.52 -3.64
N ASP A 178 4.93 -21.32 -4.63
CA ASP A 178 3.51 -21.66 -4.50
C ASP A 178 3.31 -23.13 -4.89
N VAL A 179 3.10 -23.96 -3.89
CA VAL A 179 2.91 -25.41 -4.07
C VAL A 179 1.45 -25.83 -4.21
N ARG A 180 0.51 -24.87 -4.20
CA ARG A 180 -0.93 -25.16 -4.30
C ARG A 180 -1.25 -25.77 -5.66
N LYS A 181 -1.93 -26.93 -5.67
CA LYS A 181 -2.44 -27.56 -6.91
C LYS A 181 -3.43 -26.62 -7.61
N ASN A 182 -4.38 -26.06 -6.86
CA ASN A 182 -5.28 -25.02 -7.35
C ASN A 182 -4.81 -23.66 -6.82
N SER A 183 -4.21 -22.89 -7.68
CA SER A 183 -3.72 -21.54 -7.37
C SER A 183 -4.78 -20.42 -7.56
N PHE A 184 -6.05 -20.79 -7.83
CA PHE A 184 -7.17 -19.88 -7.77
C PHE A 184 -7.54 -19.58 -6.31
N SER A 185 -7.82 -18.33 -5.99
CA SER A 185 -8.28 -17.92 -4.67
C SER A 185 -9.35 -16.84 -4.79
N MET A 186 -10.44 -16.99 -4.03
CA MET A 186 -11.46 -15.94 -3.87
C MET A 186 -10.95 -14.78 -3.01
N LYS A 187 -9.90 -15.01 -2.20
CA LYS A 187 -9.30 -13.98 -1.38
C LYS A 187 -8.47 -13.03 -2.24
N PHE A 188 -8.73 -11.75 -2.10
CA PHE A 188 -8.02 -10.71 -2.86
C PHE A 188 -6.50 -10.85 -2.74
N GLY A 189 -5.81 -10.84 -3.88
CA GLY A 189 -4.36 -10.88 -3.96
C GLY A 189 -3.74 -12.28 -3.99
N PHE A 190 -4.50 -13.34 -3.70
CA PHE A 190 -3.95 -14.70 -3.56
C PHE A 190 -4.20 -15.63 -4.75
N SER A 191 -4.85 -15.18 -5.82
CA SER A 191 -4.79 -15.87 -7.10
C SER A 191 -3.39 -15.77 -7.69
N LYS A 192 -2.91 -16.82 -8.38
CA LYS A 192 -1.54 -16.94 -8.91
C LYS A 192 -1.02 -15.66 -9.55
N SER A 193 -1.74 -15.11 -10.52
CA SER A 193 -1.29 -13.91 -11.26
C SER A 193 -1.18 -12.65 -10.38
N GLN A 194 -2.06 -12.52 -9.38
CA GLN A 194 -2.03 -11.38 -8.46
C GLN A 194 -0.87 -11.51 -7.47
N LEU A 195 -0.70 -12.70 -6.88
CA LEU A 195 0.38 -12.98 -5.93
C LEU A 195 1.75 -12.85 -6.61
N GLN A 196 1.90 -13.41 -7.81
CA GLN A 196 3.10 -13.28 -8.63
C GLN A 196 3.47 -11.81 -8.86
N LYS A 197 2.53 -11.00 -9.35
CA LYS A 197 2.76 -9.55 -9.58
C LYS A 197 3.14 -8.81 -8.31
N ALA A 198 2.54 -9.18 -7.17
CA ALA A 198 2.86 -8.56 -5.89
C ALA A 198 4.28 -8.93 -5.43
N CYS A 199 4.68 -10.19 -5.53
CA CYS A 199 6.03 -10.67 -5.19
C CYS A 199 7.09 -10.01 -6.09
N GLU A 200 6.93 -10.11 -7.41
CA GLU A 200 7.86 -9.53 -8.38
C GLU A 200 8.00 -8.01 -8.21
N GLY A 201 6.89 -7.34 -7.88
CA GLY A 201 6.88 -5.89 -7.64
C GLY A 201 7.68 -5.44 -6.42
N VAL A 202 8.01 -6.36 -5.51
CA VAL A 202 8.84 -6.09 -4.32
C VAL A 202 10.19 -6.82 -4.39
N GLY A 203 10.54 -7.42 -5.55
CA GLY A 203 11.83 -8.07 -5.78
C GLY A 203 11.91 -9.51 -5.26
N ILE A 204 10.78 -10.17 -5.00
CA ILE A 204 10.71 -11.58 -4.61
C ILE A 204 10.37 -12.42 -5.86
N GLN A 205 11.20 -13.39 -6.18
CA GLN A 205 10.92 -14.34 -7.26
C GLN A 205 9.71 -15.23 -6.89
N PHE A 206 8.79 -15.41 -7.85
CA PHE A 206 7.63 -16.28 -7.68
C PHE A 206 7.78 -17.55 -8.54
N LEU A 207 7.69 -18.72 -7.92
CA LEU A 207 7.68 -20.02 -8.58
C LEU A 207 6.36 -20.74 -8.25
N HIS A 208 5.74 -21.35 -9.24
CA HIS A 208 4.58 -22.24 -9.03
C HIS A 208 5.00 -23.68 -9.29
N VAL A 209 5.00 -24.51 -8.24
CA VAL A 209 5.49 -25.90 -8.24
C VAL A 209 4.40 -26.81 -7.65
N PRO A 210 3.28 -27.03 -8.37
CA PRO A 210 2.12 -27.78 -7.85
C PRO A 210 2.42 -29.26 -7.57
N GLN A 211 3.56 -29.79 -8.06
CA GLN A 211 4.00 -31.15 -7.83
C GLN A 211 4.44 -31.38 -6.37
N LEU A 212 4.72 -30.33 -5.61
CA LEU A 212 5.13 -30.40 -4.20
C LEU A 212 3.97 -30.21 -3.21
N GLY A 213 2.73 -30.05 -3.70
CA GLY A 213 1.53 -29.80 -2.90
C GLY A 213 0.44 -30.88 -3.00
#